data_7233187df8354b56972cfd146b005c5f
#
_entry.id   7233187df8354b56972cfd146b005c5f
#
_cell.length_a   1.000
_cell.length_b   1.000
_cell.length_c   1.000
_cell.angle_alpha   90.00
_cell.angle_beta   90.00
_cell.angle_gamma   90.00
#
_symmetry.space_group_name_H-M   'P 1'
#
loop_
_entity.id
_entity.type
_entity.pdbx_description
1 polymer ?
#
loop_
_entity_poly.entity_id
_entity_poly.type
_entity_poly.pdbx_seq_one_letter_code
_entity_poly.pdbx_strand_id
1 'polypeptide(L)'
;MTVSLSDHFTYQKLLRFVAPSILMMIITSIYSIVDGFFVSNFVGKNSFAALNLIFPVIMALAAVGFMIGTGGSALIAKTLGEGKPVEANDIFSMLVIVLAAGGAILSGVCIVFLRPISFAVGATDLTIDDCVLYGRVLLAALPFFMLQNSFQSFLATAEKPHFGLRVTVFAGLTNMVLDFLLVYVFPFGLLGAALATAFSQIVGALIPLVYFLRPNDSPLRLTRPRFDFRALGKACYNGSSEMVSNLSTSLVGVLYNVQLMAIAKENGVNAYGVLMYVSFIFMAFFFGYSIAVTPVVGYHYGAKNHAELKSLLKKSLTVTLITSLAMTASSILLANPIAHLFVGYDAELCDMTVNALRIYALSFLVCGFNIFGSAFFTGLNNGTASALISFLRTLVIQVAAVLLLPKLLGINGIWLAITVAEALTLIVTAALFLAGHRKYHYV
;
A
#
# COMPACT_ATOMS: atom_id res chain seq x y z
N MET A 1 -21.24 5.23 18.72
CA MET A 1 -20.80 3.95 19.29
C MET A 1 -19.48 3.58 18.62
N THR A 2 -18.42 3.42 19.38
CA THR A 2 -17.12 2.89 18.92
C THR A 2 -17.30 1.39 18.69
N VAL A 3 -16.85 0.89 17.54
CA VAL A 3 -16.86 -0.55 17.23
C VAL A 3 -15.58 -1.16 17.78
N SER A 4 -15.71 -2.20 18.62
CA SER A 4 -14.58 -2.93 19.19
C SER A 4 -14.20 -4.14 18.32
N LEU A 5 -12.93 -4.58 18.38
CA LEU A 5 -12.46 -5.80 17.72
C LEU A 5 -13.19 -7.04 18.22
N SER A 6 -13.68 -7.03 19.47
CA SER A 6 -14.41 -8.13 20.11
C SER A 6 -15.89 -8.23 19.71
N ASP A 7 -16.42 -7.22 19.00
CA ASP A 7 -17.81 -7.16 18.63
C ASP A 7 -18.21 -8.26 17.63
N HIS A 8 -19.50 -8.63 17.65
CA HIS A 8 -20.09 -9.34 16.51
C HIS A 8 -20.28 -8.37 15.34
N PHE A 9 -19.67 -8.66 14.20
CA PHE A 9 -19.71 -7.82 13.02
C PHE A 9 -20.90 -8.15 12.11
N THR A 10 -21.94 -7.31 12.18
CA THR A 10 -22.95 -7.24 11.11
C THR A 10 -22.34 -6.52 9.89
N TYR A 11 -22.96 -6.61 8.69
CA TYR A 11 -22.52 -5.86 7.52
C TYR A 11 -22.37 -4.36 7.81
N GLN A 12 -23.33 -3.76 8.51
CA GLN A 12 -23.32 -2.34 8.86
C GLN A 12 -22.15 -1.99 9.79
N LYS A 13 -21.89 -2.81 10.82
CA LYS A 13 -20.77 -2.59 11.74
C LYS A 13 -19.43 -2.77 11.02
N LEU A 14 -19.32 -3.80 10.17
CA LEU A 14 -18.12 -4.05 9.38
C LEU A 14 -17.80 -2.88 8.46
N LEU A 15 -18.78 -2.44 7.65
CA LEU A 15 -18.59 -1.30 6.77
C LEU A 15 -18.27 -0.02 7.53
N ARG A 16 -18.90 0.23 8.67
CA ARG A 16 -18.61 1.39 9.54
C ARG A 16 -17.20 1.36 10.10
N PHE A 17 -16.67 0.17 10.41
CA PHE A 17 -15.33 0.00 10.94
C PHE A 17 -14.27 0.16 9.86
N VAL A 18 -14.49 -0.38 8.66
CA VAL A 18 -13.50 -0.36 7.56
C VAL A 18 -13.52 0.95 6.76
N ALA A 19 -14.65 1.65 6.69
CA ALA A 19 -14.81 2.86 5.89
C ALA A 19 -13.74 3.94 6.15
N PRO A 20 -13.36 4.25 7.39
CA PRO A 20 -12.29 5.23 7.64
C PRO A 20 -10.95 4.80 7.06
N SER A 21 -10.59 3.51 7.11
CA SER A 21 -9.34 3.00 6.54
C SER A 21 -9.37 3.00 5.01
N ILE A 22 -10.52 2.75 4.41
CA ILE A 22 -10.71 2.88 2.95
C ILE A 22 -10.53 4.34 2.53
N LEU A 23 -11.21 5.27 3.22
CA LEU A 23 -11.07 6.71 2.95
C LEU A 23 -9.64 7.20 3.17
N MET A 24 -8.95 6.68 4.19
CA MET A 24 -7.54 6.98 4.45
C MET A 24 -6.67 6.61 3.24
N MET A 25 -6.85 5.43 2.64
CA MET A 25 -6.08 4.99 1.48
C MET A 25 -6.44 5.78 0.21
N ILE A 26 -7.72 6.13 0.02
CA ILE A 26 -8.15 6.97 -1.10
C ILE A 26 -7.53 8.37 -0.99
N ILE A 27 -7.56 8.99 0.19
CA ILE A 27 -6.96 10.31 0.43
C ILE A 27 -5.45 10.25 0.22
N THR A 28 -4.78 9.17 0.67
CA THR A 28 -3.35 8.95 0.42
C THR A 28 -3.05 8.92 -1.09
N SER A 29 -3.88 8.24 -1.88
CA SER A 29 -3.73 8.21 -3.33
C SER A 29 -3.94 9.59 -3.96
N ILE A 30 -4.92 10.36 -3.50
CA ILE A 30 -5.22 11.70 -4.02
C ILE A 30 -4.06 12.66 -3.75
N TYR A 31 -3.54 12.74 -2.52
CA TYR A 31 -2.46 13.68 -2.26
C TYR A 31 -1.16 13.27 -2.97
N SER A 32 -0.90 11.98 -3.18
CA SER A 32 0.24 11.53 -3.99
C SER A 32 0.13 11.96 -5.46
N ILE A 33 -1.08 12.00 -6.01
CA ILE A 33 -1.34 12.53 -7.36
C ILE A 33 -1.09 14.04 -7.40
N VAL A 34 -1.54 14.78 -6.39
CA VAL A 34 -1.34 16.23 -6.27
C VAL A 34 0.14 16.59 -6.14
N ASP A 35 0.89 15.87 -5.29
CA ASP A 35 2.36 16.02 -5.17
C ASP A 35 3.05 15.82 -6.52
N GLY A 36 2.72 14.73 -7.23
CA GLY A 36 3.23 14.47 -8.58
C GLY A 36 2.90 15.60 -9.57
N PHE A 37 1.72 16.21 -9.48
CA PHE A 37 1.33 17.36 -10.30
C PHE A 37 2.20 18.58 -10.04
N PHE A 38 2.46 18.94 -8.78
CA PHE A 38 3.33 20.07 -8.44
C PHE A 38 4.76 19.84 -8.93
N VAL A 39 5.31 18.67 -8.71
CA VAL A 39 6.68 18.36 -9.13
C VAL A 39 6.81 18.38 -10.66
N SER A 40 5.89 17.74 -11.37
CA SER A 40 5.97 17.65 -12.85
C SER A 40 5.83 19.01 -13.53
N ASN A 41 5.02 19.93 -12.98
CA ASN A 41 4.74 21.22 -13.63
C ASN A 41 5.68 22.34 -13.21
N PHE A 42 6.24 22.32 -11.99
CA PHE A 42 6.93 23.47 -11.43
C PHE A 42 8.42 23.23 -11.09
N VAL A 43 8.89 21.96 -11.05
CA VAL A 43 10.27 21.66 -10.63
C VAL A 43 11.24 21.48 -11.80
N GLY A 44 10.74 21.07 -12.98
CA GLY A 44 11.53 20.90 -14.18
C GLY A 44 11.86 19.43 -14.52
N LYS A 45 12.23 19.20 -15.79
CA LYS A 45 12.36 17.84 -16.35
C LYS A 45 13.45 16.99 -15.68
N ASN A 46 14.64 17.56 -15.43
CA ASN A 46 15.77 16.82 -14.86
C ASN A 46 15.48 16.43 -13.40
N SER A 47 14.93 17.35 -12.64
CA SER A 47 14.55 17.11 -11.24
C SER A 47 13.40 16.12 -11.13
N PHE A 48 12.41 16.15 -12.05
CA PHE A 48 11.36 15.14 -12.12
C PHE A 48 11.91 13.75 -12.47
N ALA A 49 12.91 13.68 -13.38
CA ALA A 49 13.60 12.43 -13.68
C ALA A 49 14.37 11.90 -12.46
N ALA A 50 15.06 12.77 -11.73
CA ALA A 50 15.77 12.40 -10.50
C ALA A 50 14.86 11.85 -9.43
N LEU A 51 13.67 12.46 -9.21
CA LEU A 51 12.65 11.97 -8.30
C LEU A 51 12.22 10.54 -8.68
N ASN A 52 11.90 10.31 -9.95
CA ASN A 52 11.45 9.00 -10.43
C ASN A 52 12.51 7.90 -10.30
N LEU A 53 13.81 8.26 -10.32
CA LEU A 53 14.92 7.32 -10.12
C LEU A 53 15.08 6.93 -8.63
N ILE A 54 15.01 7.91 -7.71
CA ILE A 54 15.31 7.65 -6.30
C ILE A 54 14.08 7.20 -5.49
N PHE A 55 12.86 7.59 -5.90
CA PHE A 55 11.64 7.26 -5.18
C PHE A 55 11.40 5.75 -5.00
N PRO A 56 11.63 4.87 -6.00
CA PRO A 56 11.54 3.42 -5.82
C PRO A 56 12.48 2.87 -4.74
N VAL A 57 13.68 3.45 -4.58
CA VAL A 57 14.62 3.07 -3.53
C VAL A 57 14.04 3.41 -2.15
N ILE A 58 13.49 4.61 -2.00
CA ILE A 58 12.86 5.05 -0.75
C ILE A 58 11.64 4.17 -0.43
N MET A 59 10.82 3.84 -1.42
CA MET A 59 9.67 2.94 -1.26
C MET A 59 10.10 1.53 -0.86
N ALA A 60 11.19 1.00 -1.42
CA ALA A 60 11.74 -0.30 -1.03
C ALA A 60 12.18 -0.33 0.44
N LEU A 61 12.80 0.75 0.93
CA LEU A 61 13.17 0.88 2.35
C LEU A 61 11.93 1.05 3.24
N ALA A 62 10.98 1.86 2.82
CA ALA A 62 9.72 2.06 3.53
C ALA A 62 8.83 0.80 3.59
N ALA A 63 9.02 -0.15 2.66
CA ALA A 63 8.29 -1.42 2.65
C ALA A 63 8.51 -2.24 3.94
N VAL A 64 9.63 -2.04 4.63
CA VAL A 64 9.86 -2.60 5.98
C VAL A 64 8.83 -2.07 6.99
N GLY A 65 8.43 -0.80 6.87
CA GLY A 65 7.36 -0.21 7.70
C GLY A 65 6.00 -0.87 7.44
N PHE A 66 5.64 -1.09 6.18
CA PHE A 66 4.42 -1.83 5.82
C PHE A 66 4.46 -3.27 6.33
N MET A 67 5.59 -3.96 6.18
CA MET A 67 5.79 -5.33 6.67
C MET A 67 5.55 -5.42 8.18
N ILE A 68 6.24 -4.60 8.96
CA ILE A 68 6.12 -4.62 10.42
C ILE A 68 4.75 -4.10 10.88
N GLY A 69 4.19 -3.10 10.20
CA GLY A 69 2.88 -2.55 10.49
C GLY A 69 1.77 -3.57 10.34
N THR A 70 1.66 -4.21 9.18
CA THR A 70 0.59 -5.17 8.88
C THR A 70 0.77 -6.48 9.64
N GLY A 71 1.98 -7.05 9.61
CA GLY A 71 2.25 -8.30 10.31
C GLY A 71 2.22 -8.15 11.83
N GLY A 72 2.70 -7.02 12.35
CA GLY A 72 2.62 -6.65 13.77
C GLY A 72 1.19 -6.43 14.23
N SER A 73 0.38 -5.72 13.43
CA SER A 73 -1.06 -5.51 13.68
C SER A 73 -1.80 -6.83 13.88
N ALA A 74 -1.60 -7.80 13.00
CA ALA A 74 -2.22 -9.11 13.10
C ALA A 74 -1.74 -9.89 14.34
N LEU A 75 -0.45 -9.84 14.67
CA LEU A 75 0.10 -10.49 15.85
C LEU A 75 -0.42 -9.87 17.14
N ILE A 76 -0.43 -8.54 17.22
CA ILE A 76 -0.95 -7.78 18.38
C ILE A 76 -2.43 -8.09 18.57
N ALA A 77 -3.23 -8.03 17.52
CA ALA A 77 -4.67 -8.30 17.58
C ALA A 77 -4.96 -9.73 18.05
N LYS A 78 -4.19 -10.72 17.55
CA LYS A 78 -4.26 -12.10 18.03
C LYS A 78 -3.96 -12.20 19.51
N THR A 79 -2.89 -11.56 19.98
CA THR A 79 -2.48 -11.57 21.39
C THR A 79 -3.54 -10.90 22.29
N LEU A 80 -4.20 -9.83 21.81
CA LEU A 80 -5.35 -9.24 22.49
C LEU A 80 -6.53 -10.23 22.56
N GLY A 81 -6.81 -10.93 21.47
CA GLY A 81 -7.86 -11.96 21.41
C GLY A 81 -7.59 -13.15 22.34
N GLU A 82 -6.32 -13.49 22.60
CA GLU A 82 -5.90 -14.48 23.60
C GLU A 82 -6.08 -14.01 25.05
N GLY A 83 -6.54 -12.76 25.27
CA GLY A 83 -6.72 -12.17 26.60
C GLY A 83 -5.43 -11.73 27.26
N LYS A 84 -4.38 -11.38 26.49
CA LYS A 84 -3.06 -10.99 26.98
C LYS A 84 -2.70 -9.53 26.63
N PRO A 85 -3.41 -8.54 27.19
CA PRO A 85 -3.23 -7.13 26.81
C PRO A 85 -1.84 -6.58 27.16
N VAL A 86 -1.20 -7.07 28.23
CA VAL A 86 0.16 -6.65 28.61
C VAL A 86 1.18 -7.08 27.56
N GLU A 87 1.15 -8.35 27.14
CA GLU A 87 2.02 -8.88 26.10
C GLU A 87 1.80 -8.17 24.76
N ALA A 88 0.54 -7.87 24.42
CA ALA A 88 0.18 -7.11 23.21
C ALA A 88 0.80 -5.71 23.22
N ASN A 89 0.77 -5.00 24.34
CA ASN A 89 1.39 -3.68 24.50
C ASN A 89 2.92 -3.75 24.49
N ASP A 90 3.52 -4.79 25.03
CA ASP A 90 4.97 -5.02 24.94
C ASP A 90 5.41 -5.23 23.49
N ILE A 91 4.69 -6.06 22.73
CA ILE A 91 4.92 -6.28 21.28
C ILE A 91 4.75 -4.96 20.52
N PHE A 92 3.66 -4.23 20.73
CA PHE A 92 3.41 -2.95 20.09
C PHE A 92 4.53 -1.95 20.32
N SER A 93 4.94 -1.78 21.59
CA SER A 93 5.98 -0.84 21.97
C SER A 93 7.35 -1.22 21.39
N MET A 94 7.66 -2.51 21.38
CA MET A 94 8.88 -3.04 20.75
C MET A 94 8.89 -2.75 19.25
N LEU A 95 7.79 -3.00 18.53
CA LEU A 95 7.71 -2.77 17.09
C LEU A 95 7.86 -1.29 16.74
N VAL A 96 7.27 -0.38 17.52
CA VAL A 96 7.41 1.07 17.32
C VAL A 96 8.87 1.50 17.52
N ILE A 97 9.57 0.99 18.54
CA ILE A 97 10.99 1.30 18.80
C ILE A 97 11.88 0.73 17.69
N VAL A 98 11.61 -0.51 17.25
CA VAL A 98 12.37 -1.15 16.16
C VAL A 98 12.19 -0.38 14.85
N LEU A 99 10.99 0.11 14.55
CA LEU A 99 10.74 0.94 13.38
C LEU A 99 11.47 2.28 13.45
N ALA A 100 11.43 2.95 14.60
CA ALA A 100 12.11 4.24 14.78
C ALA A 100 13.63 4.08 14.70
N ALA A 101 14.20 3.14 15.48
CA ALA A 101 15.65 2.92 15.53
C ALA A 101 16.18 2.26 14.24
N GLY A 102 15.48 1.24 13.73
CA GLY A 102 15.82 0.58 12.47
C GLY A 102 15.73 1.52 11.27
N GLY A 103 14.67 2.35 11.22
CA GLY A 103 14.52 3.39 10.22
C GLY A 103 15.65 4.43 10.27
N ALA A 104 16.04 4.86 11.47
CA ALA A 104 17.17 5.79 11.65
C ALA A 104 18.51 5.18 11.20
N ILE A 105 18.76 3.91 11.52
CA ILE A 105 19.98 3.19 11.09
C ILE A 105 19.98 3.04 9.57
N LEU A 106 18.87 2.57 8.96
CA LEU A 106 18.74 2.45 7.50
C LEU A 106 18.92 3.79 6.81
N SER A 107 18.29 4.83 7.35
CA SER A 107 18.45 6.22 6.88
C SER A 107 19.92 6.64 6.87
N GLY A 108 20.62 6.50 8.00
CA GLY A 108 22.02 6.87 8.13
C GLY A 108 22.93 6.13 7.14
N VAL A 109 22.77 4.82 7.03
CA VAL A 109 23.53 3.98 6.08
C VAL A 109 23.23 4.42 4.64
N CYS A 110 21.96 4.56 4.27
CA CYS A 110 21.59 4.93 2.90
C CYS A 110 22.01 6.36 2.53
N ILE A 111 22.01 7.30 3.47
CA ILE A 111 22.51 8.67 3.21
C ILE A 111 24.01 8.66 2.89
N VAL A 112 24.81 7.84 3.59
CA VAL A 112 26.26 7.69 3.32
C VAL A 112 26.50 7.11 1.91
N PHE A 113 25.72 6.11 1.53
CA PHE A 113 25.85 5.44 0.22
C PHE A 113 24.90 5.99 -0.85
N LEU A 114 24.28 7.13 -0.63
CA LEU A 114 23.22 7.64 -1.53
C LEU A 114 23.74 7.91 -2.95
N ARG A 115 24.93 8.50 -3.09
CA ARG A 115 25.51 8.80 -4.41
C ARG A 115 25.79 7.54 -5.24
N PRO A 116 26.48 6.49 -4.73
CA PRO A 116 26.62 5.23 -5.47
C PRO A 116 25.28 4.52 -5.71
N ILE A 117 24.33 4.58 -4.79
CA ILE A 117 22.97 4.02 -4.99
C ILE A 117 22.29 4.74 -6.16
N SER A 118 22.36 6.07 -6.21
CA SER A 118 21.75 6.85 -7.29
C SER A 118 22.34 6.49 -8.66
N PHE A 119 23.64 6.31 -8.77
CA PHE A 119 24.26 5.82 -10.01
C PHE A 119 23.82 4.41 -10.37
N ALA A 120 23.69 3.52 -9.39
CA ALA A 120 23.26 2.14 -9.62
C ALA A 120 21.81 2.04 -10.14
N VAL A 121 20.94 3.00 -9.77
CA VAL A 121 19.56 3.07 -10.29
C VAL A 121 19.43 3.89 -11.59
N GLY A 122 20.56 4.37 -12.15
CA GLY A 122 20.59 4.98 -13.47
C GLY A 122 20.69 6.51 -13.48
N ALA A 123 21.11 7.15 -12.37
CA ALA A 123 21.38 8.58 -12.38
C ALA A 123 22.56 8.90 -13.29
N THR A 124 22.45 10.00 -14.03
CA THR A 124 23.49 10.57 -14.89
C THR A 124 24.13 11.77 -14.22
N ASP A 125 25.24 12.28 -14.78
CA ASP A 125 25.90 13.50 -14.29
C ASP A 125 24.94 14.71 -14.23
N LEU A 126 23.88 14.71 -15.03
CA LEU A 126 22.85 15.76 -15.05
C LEU A 126 21.80 15.63 -13.93
N THR A 127 21.60 14.43 -13.40
CA THR A 127 20.52 14.14 -12.42
C THR A 127 21.06 13.74 -11.05
N ILE A 128 22.35 13.45 -10.92
CA ILE A 128 22.91 12.90 -9.67
C ILE A 128 22.78 13.85 -8.48
N ASP A 129 22.99 15.14 -8.67
CA ASP A 129 22.93 16.12 -7.58
C ASP A 129 21.48 16.32 -7.11
N ASP A 130 20.50 16.29 -8.02
CA ASP A 130 19.07 16.29 -7.70
C ASP A 130 18.65 15.00 -7.00
N CYS A 131 19.15 13.82 -7.44
CA CYS A 131 18.91 12.56 -6.75
C CYS A 131 19.43 12.58 -5.32
N VAL A 132 20.64 13.10 -5.11
CA VAL A 132 21.26 13.19 -3.80
C VAL A 132 20.54 14.21 -2.91
N LEU A 133 20.14 15.36 -3.46
CA LEU A 133 19.41 16.38 -2.72
C LEU A 133 18.06 15.84 -2.22
N TYR A 134 17.24 15.36 -3.15
CA TYR A 134 15.91 14.80 -2.86
C TYR A 134 15.99 13.59 -1.95
N GLY A 135 16.89 12.66 -2.28
CA GLY A 135 17.09 11.44 -1.51
C GLY A 135 17.53 11.69 -0.07
N ARG A 136 18.44 12.66 0.18
CA ARG A 136 18.88 13.01 1.54
C ARG A 136 17.72 13.48 2.42
N VAL A 137 16.87 14.36 1.89
CA VAL A 137 15.73 14.90 2.65
C VAL A 137 14.74 13.78 3.02
N LEU A 138 14.38 12.95 2.04
CA LEU A 138 13.41 11.88 2.28
C LEU A 138 13.99 10.73 3.10
N LEU A 139 15.27 10.40 2.95
CA LEU A 139 15.94 9.42 3.81
C LEU A 139 16.03 9.92 5.26
N ALA A 140 16.29 11.21 5.49
CA ALA A 140 16.25 11.77 6.84
C ALA A 140 14.85 11.64 7.49
N ALA A 141 13.79 11.70 6.68
CA ALA A 141 12.42 11.48 7.13
C ALA A 141 12.00 9.98 7.13
N LEU A 142 12.83 9.06 6.64
CA LEU A 142 12.48 7.63 6.51
C LEU A 142 11.95 6.98 7.80
N PRO A 143 12.50 7.23 9.00
CA PRO A 143 11.95 6.67 10.23
C PRO A 143 10.50 7.09 10.46
N PHE A 144 10.17 8.33 10.16
CA PHE A 144 8.80 8.86 10.27
C PHE A 144 7.90 8.25 9.21
N PHE A 145 8.39 8.06 7.99
CA PHE A 145 7.63 7.42 6.92
C PHE A 145 7.29 5.97 7.26
N MET A 146 8.25 5.21 7.79
CA MET A 146 8.02 3.84 8.24
C MET A 146 7.00 3.78 9.39
N LEU A 147 7.10 4.70 10.36
CA LEU A 147 6.14 4.82 11.47
C LEU A 147 4.75 5.21 10.98
N GLN A 148 4.63 6.20 10.08
CA GLN A 148 3.36 6.64 9.51
C GLN A 148 2.62 5.47 8.85
N ASN A 149 3.30 4.68 8.02
CA ASN A 149 2.71 3.53 7.34
C ASN A 149 2.29 2.45 8.35
N SER A 150 3.10 2.18 9.36
CA SER A 150 2.77 1.20 10.39
C SER A 150 1.61 1.64 11.28
N PHE A 151 1.53 2.93 11.61
CA PHE A 151 0.43 3.47 12.42
C PHE A 151 -0.93 3.38 11.71
N GLN A 152 -0.98 3.33 10.38
CA GLN A 152 -2.24 3.07 9.67
C GLN A 152 -2.85 1.73 10.10
N SER A 153 -2.04 0.67 10.19
CA SER A 153 -2.47 -0.65 10.66
C SER A 153 -2.66 -0.70 12.18
N PHE A 154 -1.76 -0.08 12.94
CA PHE A 154 -1.85 -0.08 14.42
C PHE A 154 -3.06 0.71 14.93
N LEU A 155 -3.48 1.78 14.27
CA LEU A 155 -4.68 2.53 14.66
C LEU A 155 -5.97 1.73 14.39
N ALA A 156 -5.99 0.88 13.37
CA ALA A 156 -7.08 -0.08 13.18
C ALA A 156 -7.12 -1.11 14.32
N THR A 157 -5.95 -1.65 14.72
CA THR A 157 -5.81 -2.57 15.86
C THR A 157 -6.17 -1.90 17.19
N ALA A 158 -5.88 -0.61 17.33
CA ALA A 158 -6.24 0.21 18.48
C ALA A 158 -7.71 0.63 18.54
N GLU A 159 -8.56 0.11 17.63
CA GLU A 159 -10.00 0.47 17.52
C GLU A 159 -10.25 1.96 17.24
N LYS A 160 -9.25 2.63 16.62
CA LYS A 160 -9.28 4.07 16.32
C LYS A 160 -9.11 4.39 14.82
N PRO A 161 -9.80 3.69 13.89
CA PRO A 161 -9.63 3.94 12.46
C PRO A 161 -10.06 5.36 12.05
N HIS A 162 -11.06 5.95 12.70
CA HIS A 162 -11.44 7.36 12.50
C HIS A 162 -10.33 8.35 12.88
N PHE A 163 -9.55 8.05 13.91
CA PHE A 163 -8.41 8.87 14.28
C PHE A 163 -7.31 8.73 13.22
N GLY A 164 -7.07 7.52 12.71
CA GLY A 164 -6.15 7.27 11.58
C GLY A 164 -6.52 8.11 10.35
N LEU A 165 -7.82 8.14 10.00
CA LEU A 165 -8.31 8.97 8.91
C LEU A 165 -8.00 10.46 9.13
N ARG A 166 -8.26 11.00 10.33
CA ARG A 166 -7.97 12.41 10.65
C ARG A 166 -6.47 12.71 10.53
N VAL A 167 -5.61 11.83 11.02
CA VAL A 167 -4.14 11.96 10.90
C VAL A 167 -3.73 11.98 9.43
N THR A 168 -4.25 11.08 8.61
CA THR A 168 -3.93 11.03 7.16
C THR A 168 -4.41 12.28 6.44
N VAL A 169 -5.62 12.78 6.75
CA VAL A 169 -6.11 14.06 6.19
C VAL A 169 -5.17 15.21 6.57
N PHE A 170 -4.78 15.29 7.84
CA PHE A 170 -3.88 16.34 8.32
C PHE A 170 -2.49 16.27 7.66
N ALA A 171 -1.93 15.07 7.54
CA ALA A 171 -0.66 14.84 6.85
C ALA A 171 -0.77 15.21 5.35
N GLY A 172 -1.82 14.77 4.67
CA GLY A 172 -2.06 15.10 3.27
C GLY A 172 -2.27 16.59 3.02
N LEU A 173 -3.04 17.28 3.88
CA LEU A 173 -3.19 18.73 3.80
C LEU A 173 -1.85 19.44 4.05
N THR A 174 -1.05 18.97 4.99
CA THR A 174 0.30 19.52 5.23
C THR A 174 1.16 19.41 3.97
N ASN A 175 1.16 18.24 3.31
CA ASN A 175 1.89 18.07 2.06
C ASN A 175 1.40 19.04 0.98
N MET A 176 0.09 19.07 0.66
CA MET A 176 -0.46 19.94 -0.39
C MET A 176 -0.21 21.42 -0.14
N VAL A 177 -0.37 21.88 1.12
CA VAL A 177 -0.13 23.27 1.49
C VAL A 177 1.35 23.63 1.37
N LEU A 178 2.24 22.73 1.82
CA LEU A 178 3.68 22.96 1.72
C LEU A 178 4.17 22.85 0.27
N ASP A 179 3.63 21.97 -0.56
CA ASP A 179 3.92 21.94 -2.00
C ASP A 179 3.54 23.25 -2.65
N PHE A 180 2.32 23.75 -2.39
CA PHE A 180 1.90 25.04 -2.88
C PHE A 180 2.83 26.16 -2.42
N LEU A 181 3.19 26.20 -1.15
CA LEU A 181 4.04 27.27 -0.59
C LEU A 181 5.50 27.13 -1.08
N LEU A 182 6.12 25.94 -0.97
CA LEU A 182 7.55 25.77 -1.17
C LEU A 182 7.91 25.52 -2.64
N VAL A 183 6.97 25.03 -3.46
CA VAL A 183 7.24 24.77 -4.89
C VAL A 183 6.71 25.93 -5.76
N TYR A 184 5.49 26.42 -5.49
CA TYR A 184 4.87 27.44 -6.32
C TYR A 184 5.14 28.87 -5.82
N VAL A 185 4.93 29.17 -4.53
CA VAL A 185 5.07 30.55 -3.99
C VAL A 185 6.54 30.91 -3.75
N PHE A 186 7.32 30.04 -3.11
CA PHE A 186 8.73 30.28 -2.75
C PHE A 186 9.72 29.52 -3.62
N PRO A 187 9.55 29.27 -4.84
CA PRO A 187 10.13 28.37 -5.84
C PRO A 187 11.44 27.67 -5.39
N PHE A 188 11.38 26.89 -4.28
CA PHE A 188 12.53 26.08 -3.82
C PHE A 188 12.76 24.84 -4.69
N GLY A 189 11.95 24.68 -5.76
CA GLY A 189 12.08 23.58 -6.71
C GLY A 189 11.99 22.20 -6.04
N LEU A 190 12.90 21.30 -6.40
CA LEU A 190 12.91 19.92 -5.90
C LEU A 190 13.09 19.84 -4.38
N LEU A 191 13.87 20.75 -3.78
CA LEU A 191 14.02 20.81 -2.32
C LEU A 191 12.68 21.11 -1.64
N GLY A 192 11.88 22.02 -2.22
CA GLY A 192 10.55 22.36 -1.70
C GLY A 192 9.62 21.14 -1.65
N ALA A 193 9.55 20.38 -2.73
CA ALA A 193 8.76 19.15 -2.80
C ALA A 193 9.26 18.08 -1.80
N ALA A 194 10.58 17.89 -1.70
CA ALA A 194 11.16 16.97 -0.73
C ALA A 194 10.82 17.33 0.71
N LEU A 195 10.88 18.62 1.05
CA LEU A 195 10.54 19.13 2.39
C LEU A 195 9.04 18.97 2.67
N ALA A 196 8.16 19.28 1.72
CA ALA A 196 6.72 19.11 1.86
C ALA A 196 6.35 17.65 2.20
N THR A 197 6.92 16.71 1.45
CA THR A 197 6.74 15.29 1.69
C THR A 197 7.32 14.85 3.04
N ALA A 198 8.54 15.28 3.39
CA ALA A 198 9.17 14.95 4.66
C ALA A 198 8.35 15.49 5.87
N PHE A 199 7.89 16.73 5.84
CA PHE A 199 7.05 17.28 6.90
C PHE A 199 5.71 16.57 7.03
N SER A 200 5.08 16.19 5.92
CA SER A 200 3.86 15.39 5.92
C SER A 200 4.07 14.03 6.63
N GLN A 201 5.18 13.36 6.35
CA GLN A 201 5.54 12.09 7.00
C GLN A 201 5.80 12.28 8.50
N ILE A 202 6.48 13.35 8.89
CA ILE A 202 6.72 13.70 10.31
C ILE A 202 5.39 13.92 11.03
N VAL A 203 4.48 14.70 10.46
CA VAL A 203 3.14 14.95 11.03
C VAL A 203 2.36 13.65 11.16
N GLY A 204 2.35 12.81 10.09
CA GLY A 204 1.66 11.53 10.06
C GLY A 204 2.19 10.51 11.07
N ALA A 205 3.45 10.62 11.46
CA ALA A 205 4.07 9.76 12.48
C ALA A 205 3.95 10.32 13.89
N LEU A 206 4.21 11.60 14.09
CA LEU A 206 4.26 12.21 15.43
C LEU A 206 2.89 12.28 16.10
N ILE A 207 1.82 12.57 15.35
CA ILE A 207 0.47 12.65 15.94
C ILE A 207 0.06 11.31 16.59
N PRO A 208 0.13 10.15 15.90
CA PRO A 208 -0.15 8.86 16.54
C PRO A 208 0.85 8.52 17.65
N LEU A 209 2.13 8.83 17.47
CA LEU A 209 3.14 8.58 18.49
C LEU A 209 2.80 9.28 19.80
N VAL A 210 2.47 10.58 19.74
CA VAL A 210 2.04 11.36 20.91
C VAL A 210 0.76 10.82 21.52
N TYR A 211 -0.20 10.39 20.68
CA TYR A 211 -1.45 9.76 21.13
C TYR A 211 -1.18 8.50 21.97
N PHE A 212 -0.31 7.61 21.51
CA PHE A 212 0.01 6.38 22.23
C PHE A 212 0.94 6.56 23.43
N LEU A 213 1.72 7.66 23.48
CA LEU A 213 2.56 8.01 24.65
C LEU A 213 1.72 8.58 25.80
N ARG A 214 0.57 9.20 25.50
CA ARG A 214 -0.35 9.76 26.49
C ARG A 214 -1.35 8.71 26.97
N PRO A 215 -1.93 8.87 28.17
CA PRO A 215 -3.11 8.10 28.55
C PRO A 215 -4.20 8.25 27.48
N ASN A 216 -4.72 7.13 27.00
CA ASN A 216 -5.72 7.09 25.94
C ASN A 216 -6.74 5.97 26.17
N ASP A 217 -7.87 6.01 25.43
CA ASP A 217 -9.00 5.06 25.59
C ASP A 217 -8.85 3.83 24.68
N SER A 218 -7.69 3.59 24.08
CA SER A 218 -7.49 2.44 23.21
C SER A 218 -6.91 1.24 23.96
N PRO A 219 -7.06 0.01 23.43
CA PRO A 219 -6.44 -1.17 23.98
C PRO A 219 -4.90 -1.15 23.88
N LEU A 220 -4.35 -0.26 23.04
CA LEU A 220 -2.90 -0.13 22.83
C LEU A 220 -2.34 1.12 23.49
N ARG A 221 -1.20 0.95 24.17
CA ARG A 221 -0.42 2.03 24.80
C ARG A 221 1.08 1.73 24.66
N LEU A 222 1.88 2.77 24.53
CA LEU A 222 3.31 2.62 24.60
C LEU A 222 3.75 2.42 26.06
N THR A 223 4.40 1.30 26.30
CA THR A 223 4.95 0.89 27.60
C THR A 223 6.46 0.70 27.51
N ARG A 224 7.13 0.37 28.59
CA ARG A 224 8.53 -0.08 28.53
C ARG A 224 8.54 -1.50 27.93
N PRO A 225 9.04 -1.71 26.71
CA PRO A 225 8.90 -3.00 26.05
C PRO A 225 9.85 -4.04 26.64
N ARG A 226 9.38 -5.27 26.69
CA ARG A 226 10.26 -6.43 26.76
C ARG A 226 10.61 -6.82 25.33
N PHE A 227 11.90 -6.82 25.00
CA PHE A 227 12.33 -7.21 23.67
C PHE A 227 12.21 -8.73 23.48
N ASP A 228 11.28 -9.14 22.61
CA ASP A 228 11.11 -10.53 22.16
C ASP A 228 11.40 -10.62 20.65
N PHE A 229 12.61 -11.06 20.33
CA PHE A 229 13.03 -11.25 18.93
C PHE A 229 12.20 -12.31 18.19
N ARG A 230 11.55 -13.26 18.91
CA ARG A 230 10.65 -14.24 18.30
C ARG A 230 9.35 -13.55 17.84
N ALA A 231 8.80 -12.67 18.65
CA ALA A 231 7.64 -11.87 18.28
C ALA A 231 7.95 -10.93 17.11
N LEU A 232 9.13 -10.28 17.11
CA LEU A 232 9.60 -9.49 15.98
C LEU A 232 9.71 -10.33 14.69
N GLY A 233 10.37 -11.48 14.76
CA GLY A 233 10.49 -12.40 13.63
C GLY A 233 9.13 -12.87 13.11
N LYS A 234 8.16 -13.15 14.00
CA LYS A 234 6.78 -13.50 13.61
C LYS A 234 6.06 -12.33 12.93
N ALA A 235 6.23 -11.11 13.43
CA ALA A 235 5.63 -9.92 12.81
C ALA A 235 6.21 -9.71 11.39
N CYS A 236 7.53 -9.74 11.22
CA CYS A 236 8.17 -9.61 9.91
C CYS A 236 7.75 -10.74 8.95
N TYR A 237 7.75 -11.99 9.41
CA TYR A 237 7.32 -13.14 8.61
C TYR A 237 5.86 -13.00 8.18
N ASN A 238 4.98 -12.59 9.08
CA ASN A 238 3.57 -12.48 8.82
C ASN A 238 3.23 -11.31 7.88
N GLY A 239 4.00 -10.22 7.94
CA GLY A 239 3.85 -9.06 7.05
C GLY A 239 4.72 -9.11 5.79
N SER A 240 5.47 -10.19 5.56
CA SER A 240 6.36 -10.32 4.38
C SER A 240 5.64 -10.18 3.05
N SER A 241 4.35 -10.50 3.00
CA SER A 241 3.48 -10.28 1.85
C SER A 241 3.42 -8.83 1.39
N GLU A 242 3.40 -7.87 2.34
CA GLU A 242 3.38 -6.44 2.04
C GLU A 242 4.73 -5.97 1.47
N MET A 243 5.83 -6.44 2.07
CA MET A 243 7.17 -6.13 1.56
C MET A 243 7.36 -6.66 0.14
N VAL A 244 6.99 -7.93 -0.11
CA VAL A 244 7.06 -8.54 -1.43
C VAL A 244 6.21 -7.78 -2.44
N SER A 245 4.96 -7.41 -2.08
CA SER A 245 4.07 -6.67 -2.97
C SER A 245 4.66 -5.30 -3.36
N ASN A 246 5.17 -4.53 -2.40
CA ASN A 246 5.74 -3.21 -2.67
C ASN A 246 6.99 -3.28 -3.55
N LEU A 247 7.92 -4.20 -3.25
CA LEU A 247 9.13 -4.40 -4.06
C LEU A 247 8.79 -4.86 -5.48
N SER A 248 7.87 -5.80 -5.60
CA SER A 248 7.45 -6.35 -6.89
C SER A 248 6.77 -5.31 -7.77
N THR A 249 5.92 -4.46 -7.18
CA THR A 249 5.20 -3.42 -7.92
C THR A 249 6.17 -2.46 -8.63
N SER A 250 7.24 -2.05 -7.96
CA SER A 250 8.27 -1.20 -8.57
C SER A 250 8.99 -1.89 -9.73
N LEU A 251 9.40 -3.15 -9.54
CA LEU A 251 10.09 -3.94 -10.58
C LEU A 251 9.18 -4.18 -11.80
N VAL A 252 7.94 -4.56 -11.55
CA VAL A 252 6.96 -4.86 -12.61
C VAL A 252 6.56 -3.59 -13.35
N GLY A 253 6.46 -2.44 -12.67
CA GLY A 253 6.21 -1.15 -13.31
C GLY A 253 7.28 -0.79 -14.35
N VAL A 254 8.56 -1.02 -14.02
CA VAL A 254 9.67 -0.85 -14.98
C VAL A 254 9.50 -1.80 -16.17
N LEU A 255 9.15 -3.06 -15.92
CA LEU A 255 8.97 -4.06 -16.98
C LEU A 255 7.82 -3.68 -17.93
N TYR A 256 6.70 -3.18 -17.41
CA TYR A 256 5.59 -2.65 -18.22
C TYR A 256 6.06 -1.52 -19.13
N ASN A 257 6.80 -0.54 -18.59
CA ASN A 257 7.30 0.59 -19.36
C ASN A 257 8.25 0.15 -20.48
N VAL A 258 9.15 -0.80 -20.21
CA VAL A 258 10.08 -1.36 -21.21
C VAL A 258 9.31 -2.06 -22.34
N GLN A 259 8.34 -2.90 -22.01
CA GLN A 259 7.54 -3.62 -23.02
C GLN A 259 6.65 -2.67 -23.83
N LEU A 260 6.03 -1.69 -23.18
CA LEU A 260 5.18 -0.71 -23.86
C LEU A 260 5.99 0.20 -24.78
N MET A 261 7.19 0.65 -24.35
CA MET A 261 8.08 1.43 -25.19
C MET A 261 8.51 0.65 -26.44
N ALA A 262 8.74 -0.67 -26.31
CA ALA A 262 9.12 -1.52 -27.45
C ALA A 262 7.98 -1.73 -28.45
N ILE A 263 6.70 -1.81 -27.98
CA ILE A 263 5.56 -2.19 -28.83
C ILE A 263 4.78 -0.96 -29.33
N ALA A 264 4.54 0.02 -28.47
CA ALA A 264 3.66 1.17 -28.75
C ALA A 264 4.33 2.52 -28.51
N LYS A 265 5.65 2.52 -28.26
CA LYS A 265 6.44 3.73 -28.03
C LYS A 265 5.86 4.57 -26.89
N GLU A 266 5.95 5.89 -27.03
CA GLU A 266 5.49 6.85 -26.01
C GLU A 266 3.99 6.76 -25.75
N ASN A 267 3.16 6.48 -26.77
CA ASN A 267 1.71 6.37 -26.61
C ASN A 267 1.33 5.22 -25.66
N GLY A 268 2.03 4.08 -25.74
CA GLY A 268 1.79 2.97 -24.83
C GLY A 268 2.11 3.32 -23.38
N VAL A 269 3.23 4.00 -23.13
CA VAL A 269 3.65 4.43 -21.80
C VAL A 269 2.68 5.49 -21.24
N ASN A 270 2.25 6.44 -22.07
CA ASN A 270 1.29 7.47 -21.66
C ASN A 270 -0.08 6.87 -21.31
N ALA A 271 -0.59 5.93 -22.13
CA ALA A 271 -1.82 5.19 -21.81
C ALA A 271 -1.71 4.43 -20.48
N TYR A 272 -0.57 3.76 -20.24
CA TYR A 272 -0.31 3.07 -18.98
C TYR A 272 -0.29 4.02 -17.77
N GLY A 273 0.24 5.24 -17.94
CA GLY A 273 0.17 6.27 -16.90
C GLY A 273 -1.27 6.57 -16.46
N VAL A 274 -2.19 6.73 -17.41
CA VAL A 274 -3.62 6.94 -17.11
C VAL A 274 -4.22 5.73 -16.37
N LEU A 275 -3.89 4.51 -16.82
CA LEU A 275 -4.33 3.29 -16.15
C LEU A 275 -3.87 3.24 -14.69
N MET A 276 -2.63 3.65 -14.42
CA MET A 276 -2.08 3.65 -13.07
C MET A 276 -2.83 4.61 -12.14
N TYR A 277 -3.18 5.81 -12.60
CA TYR A 277 -3.98 6.75 -11.79
C TYR A 277 -5.34 6.16 -11.40
N VAL A 278 -6.04 5.54 -12.35
CA VAL A 278 -7.32 4.86 -12.08
C VAL A 278 -7.12 3.69 -11.11
N SER A 279 -6.08 2.89 -11.34
CA SER A 279 -5.75 1.75 -10.49
C SER A 279 -5.46 2.14 -9.05
N PHE A 280 -4.71 3.22 -8.81
CA PHE A 280 -4.40 3.68 -7.46
C PHE A 280 -5.65 3.99 -6.65
N ILE A 281 -6.65 4.64 -7.26
CA ILE A 281 -7.90 4.98 -6.59
C ILE A 281 -8.72 3.71 -6.27
N PHE A 282 -8.84 2.79 -7.24
CA PHE A 282 -9.64 1.58 -7.06
C PHE A 282 -8.98 0.58 -6.11
N MET A 283 -7.67 0.38 -6.24
CA MET A 283 -6.91 -0.48 -5.34
C MET A 283 -6.88 0.04 -3.89
N ALA A 284 -6.94 1.37 -3.71
CA ALA A 284 -7.00 1.98 -2.38
C ALA A 284 -8.19 1.45 -1.55
N PHE A 285 -9.31 1.12 -2.18
CA PHE A 285 -10.45 0.49 -1.50
C PHE A 285 -10.05 -0.87 -0.92
N PHE A 286 -9.49 -1.75 -1.73
CA PHE A 286 -9.14 -3.11 -1.30
C PHE A 286 -8.03 -3.11 -0.26
N PHE A 287 -7.02 -2.24 -0.40
CA PHE A 287 -5.97 -2.09 0.61
C PHE A 287 -6.52 -1.52 1.92
N GLY A 288 -7.35 -0.46 1.86
CA GLY A 288 -7.96 0.12 3.05
C GLY A 288 -8.89 -0.87 3.78
N TYR A 289 -9.66 -1.65 3.03
CA TYR A 289 -10.47 -2.74 3.57
C TYR A 289 -9.60 -3.77 4.28
N SER A 290 -8.52 -4.21 3.64
CA SER A 290 -7.59 -5.21 4.17
C SER A 290 -6.89 -4.75 5.44
N ILE A 291 -6.42 -3.51 5.50
CA ILE A 291 -5.78 -2.92 6.68
C ILE A 291 -6.70 -2.99 7.90
N ALA A 292 -7.99 -2.68 7.71
CA ALA A 292 -8.97 -2.69 8.80
C ALA A 292 -9.42 -4.10 9.20
N VAL A 293 -9.58 -5.01 8.24
CA VAL A 293 -10.10 -6.37 8.50
C VAL A 293 -9.03 -7.28 9.11
N THR A 294 -7.77 -7.11 8.75
CA THR A 294 -6.66 -7.93 9.27
C THR A 294 -6.64 -8.03 10.80
N PRO A 295 -6.69 -6.94 11.58
CA PRO A 295 -6.73 -7.05 13.05
C PRO A 295 -8.03 -7.65 13.58
N VAL A 296 -9.18 -7.45 12.91
CA VAL A 296 -10.46 -8.09 13.31
C VAL A 296 -10.35 -9.62 13.20
N VAL A 297 -9.82 -10.11 12.07
CA VAL A 297 -9.56 -11.53 11.87
C VAL A 297 -8.56 -12.06 12.90
N GLY A 298 -7.47 -11.32 13.15
CA GLY A 298 -6.46 -11.68 14.13
C GLY A 298 -7.00 -11.82 15.54
N TYR A 299 -7.84 -10.87 15.96
CA TYR A 299 -8.48 -10.89 17.28
C TYR A 299 -9.36 -12.14 17.45
N HIS A 300 -10.29 -12.38 16.52
CA HIS A 300 -11.22 -13.53 16.61
C HIS A 300 -10.49 -14.87 16.47
N TYR A 301 -9.39 -14.91 15.72
CA TYR A 301 -8.52 -16.07 15.67
C TYR A 301 -7.85 -16.34 17.03
N GLY A 302 -7.31 -15.30 17.67
CA GLY A 302 -6.74 -15.40 19.03
C GLY A 302 -7.77 -15.82 20.08
N ALA A 303 -8.98 -15.26 19.99
CA ALA A 303 -10.12 -15.59 20.87
C ALA A 303 -10.75 -16.96 20.57
N LYS A 304 -10.28 -17.70 19.56
CA LYS A 304 -10.86 -18.98 19.08
C LYS A 304 -12.34 -18.88 18.71
N ASN A 305 -12.79 -17.71 18.28
CA ASN A 305 -14.18 -17.46 17.86
C ASN A 305 -14.37 -17.85 16.38
N HIS A 306 -14.47 -19.13 16.13
CA HIS A 306 -14.60 -19.69 14.76
C HIS A 306 -15.90 -19.27 14.06
N ALA A 307 -17.00 -19.09 14.83
CA ALA A 307 -18.26 -18.63 14.27
C ALA A 307 -18.15 -17.23 13.66
N GLU A 308 -17.43 -16.33 14.34
CA GLU A 308 -17.21 -14.98 13.84
C GLU A 308 -16.21 -14.98 12.66
N LEU A 309 -15.17 -15.82 12.69
CA LEU A 309 -14.24 -15.95 11.54
C LEU A 309 -14.99 -16.39 10.28
N LYS A 310 -15.88 -17.39 10.39
CA LYS A 310 -16.74 -17.84 9.27
C LYS A 310 -17.64 -16.71 8.76
N SER A 311 -18.27 -15.99 9.70
CA SER A 311 -19.12 -14.85 9.40
C SER A 311 -18.37 -13.72 8.68
N LEU A 312 -17.19 -13.36 9.20
CA LEU A 312 -16.30 -12.35 8.60
C LEU A 312 -15.82 -12.73 7.20
N LEU A 313 -15.40 -13.98 7.00
CA LEU A 313 -15.01 -14.48 5.69
C LEU A 313 -16.15 -14.32 4.67
N LYS A 314 -17.34 -14.82 5.00
CA LYS A 314 -18.51 -14.73 4.11
C LYS A 314 -18.87 -13.28 3.79
N LYS A 315 -18.92 -12.42 4.80
CA LYS A 315 -19.27 -11.00 4.64
C LYS A 315 -18.22 -10.26 3.82
N SER A 316 -16.95 -10.51 4.08
CA SER A 316 -15.84 -9.89 3.34
C SER A 316 -15.81 -10.33 1.88
N LEU A 317 -16.03 -11.60 1.59
CA LEU A 317 -16.14 -12.08 0.20
C LEU A 317 -17.32 -11.44 -0.53
N THR A 318 -18.46 -11.26 0.16
CA THR A 318 -19.64 -10.57 -0.42
C THR A 318 -19.34 -9.10 -0.70
N VAL A 319 -18.73 -8.38 0.25
CA VAL A 319 -18.34 -6.97 0.07
C VAL A 319 -17.33 -6.84 -1.08
N THR A 320 -16.32 -7.70 -1.11
CA THR A 320 -15.31 -7.73 -2.18
C THR A 320 -15.96 -7.98 -3.55
N LEU A 321 -16.90 -8.93 -3.64
CA LEU A 321 -17.61 -9.22 -4.90
C LEU A 321 -18.39 -8.01 -5.40
N ILE A 322 -19.20 -7.41 -4.53
CA ILE A 322 -20.03 -6.24 -4.90
C ILE A 322 -19.13 -5.08 -5.35
N THR A 323 -18.08 -4.81 -4.60
CA THR A 323 -17.14 -3.73 -4.92
C THR A 323 -16.37 -4.01 -6.21
N SER A 324 -15.89 -5.23 -6.42
CA SER A 324 -15.21 -5.65 -7.65
C SER A 324 -16.09 -5.49 -8.87
N LEU A 325 -17.35 -5.90 -8.80
CA LEU A 325 -18.32 -5.70 -9.88
C LEU A 325 -18.59 -4.21 -10.15
N ALA A 326 -18.78 -3.42 -9.10
CA ALA A 326 -19.01 -1.98 -9.23
C ALA A 326 -17.81 -1.26 -9.85
N MET A 327 -16.58 -1.59 -9.43
CA MET A 327 -15.35 -0.98 -9.96
C MET A 327 -15.09 -1.38 -11.40
N THR A 328 -15.29 -2.65 -11.73
CA THR A 328 -15.16 -3.12 -13.13
C THR A 328 -16.17 -2.43 -14.03
N ALA A 329 -17.45 -2.37 -13.63
CA ALA A 329 -18.48 -1.68 -14.39
C ALA A 329 -18.19 -0.18 -14.52
N SER A 330 -17.79 0.48 -13.44
CA SER A 330 -17.43 1.90 -13.45
C SER A 330 -16.25 2.18 -14.39
N SER A 331 -15.19 1.36 -14.31
CA SER A 331 -14.01 1.52 -15.18
C SER A 331 -14.35 1.35 -16.67
N ILE A 332 -15.19 0.38 -17.01
CA ILE A 332 -15.62 0.17 -18.40
C ILE A 332 -16.53 1.32 -18.90
N LEU A 333 -17.50 1.73 -18.07
CA LEU A 333 -18.45 2.79 -18.44
C LEU A 333 -17.77 4.17 -18.53
N LEU A 334 -16.83 4.44 -17.63
CA LEU A 334 -16.12 5.71 -17.56
C LEU A 334 -14.83 5.72 -18.38
N ALA A 335 -14.51 4.66 -19.13
CA ALA A 335 -13.28 4.58 -19.92
C ALA A 335 -13.14 5.74 -20.92
N ASN A 336 -14.23 6.06 -21.66
CA ASN A 336 -14.24 7.19 -22.60
C ASN A 336 -14.05 8.55 -21.90
N PRO A 337 -14.86 8.97 -20.91
CA PRO A 337 -14.67 10.26 -20.26
C PRO A 337 -13.33 10.37 -19.54
N ILE A 338 -12.80 9.29 -18.96
CA ILE A 338 -11.48 9.28 -18.32
C ILE A 338 -10.38 9.50 -19.38
N ALA A 339 -10.39 8.76 -20.48
CA ALA A 339 -9.39 8.92 -21.53
C ALA A 339 -9.42 10.35 -22.12
N HIS A 340 -10.60 10.89 -22.40
CA HIS A 340 -10.72 12.27 -22.90
C HIS A 340 -10.22 13.31 -21.90
N LEU A 341 -10.43 13.09 -20.60
CA LEU A 341 -9.94 14.00 -19.56
C LEU A 341 -8.41 14.09 -19.51
N PHE A 342 -7.72 12.95 -19.70
CA PHE A 342 -6.26 12.89 -19.55
C PHE A 342 -5.52 13.07 -20.89
N VAL A 343 -6.05 12.51 -21.97
CA VAL A 343 -5.35 12.41 -23.26
C VAL A 343 -6.24 12.79 -24.46
N GLY A 344 -7.30 13.55 -24.25
CA GLY A 344 -8.24 13.97 -25.30
C GLY A 344 -7.67 14.91 -26.38
N TYR A 345 -6.42 15.35 -26.20
CA TYR A 345 -5.68 16.16 -27.19
C TYR A 345 -5.11 15.32 -28.36
N ASP A 346 -5.06 14.00 -28.24
CA ASP A 346 -4.58 13.06 -29.24
C ASP A 346 -5.58 11.91 -29.40
N ALA A 347 -6.21 11.82 -30.58
CA ALA A 347 -7.26 10.85 -30.84
C ALA A 347 -6.77 9.39 -30.83
N GLU A 348 -5.56 9.12 -31.36
CA GLU A 348 -4.98 7.78 -31.38
C GLU A 348 -4.64 7.30 -29.97
N LEU A 349 -4.01 8.16 -29.18
CA LEU A 349 -3.71 7.87 -27.78
C LEU A 349 -4.99 7.72 -26.95
N CYS A 350 -6.01 8.51 -27.23
CA CYS A 350 -7.30 8.41 -26.54
C CYS A 350 -7.97 7.05 -26.81
N ASP A 351 -8.05 6.61 -28.07
CA ASP A 351 -8.63 5.32 -28.45
C ASP A 351 -7.83 4.15 -27.84
N MET A 352 -6.49 4.23 -27.85
CA MET A 352 -5.62 3.25 -27.18
C MET A 352 -5.91 3.20 -25.70
N THR A 353 -6.04 4.34 -25.02
CA THR A 353 -6.29 4.44 -23.59
C THR A 353 -7.66 3.88 -23.21
N VAL A 354 -8.70 4.15 -24.01
CA VAL A 354 -10.06 3.58 -23.82
C VAL A 354 -10.02 2.06 -23.90
N ASN A 355 -9.36 1.52 -24.93
CA ASN A 355 -9.21 0.07 -25.08
C ASN A 355 -8.44 -0.54 -23.93
N ALA A 356 -7.33 0.08 -23.55
CA ALA A 356 -6.51 -0.34 -22.41
C ALA A 356 -7.29 -0.35 -21.09
N LEU A 357 -8.05 0.71 -20.79
CA LEU A 357 -8.90 0.80 -19.60
C LEU A 357 -9.96 -0.30 -19.54
N ARG A 358 -10.61 -0.60 -20.67
CA ARG A 358 -11.64 -1.65 -20.75
C ARG A 358 -11.06 -3.04 -20.49
N ILE A 359 -9.89 -3.36 -21.06
CA ILE A 359 -9.22 -4.64 -20.86
C ILE A 359 -8.69 -4.75 -19.43
N TYR A 360 -8.03 -3.70 -18.96
CA TYR A 360 -7.46 -3.65 -17.61
C TYR A 360 -8.53 -3.72 -16.51
N ALA A 361 -9.72 -3.14 -16.75
CA ALA A 361 -10.85 -3.18 -15.84
C ALA A 361 -11.23 -4.59 -15.39
N LEU A 362 -11.01 -5.59 -16.23
CA LEU A 362 -11.27 -7.00 -15.90
C LEU A 362 -10.44 -7.48 -14.71
N SER A 363 -9.27 -6.87 -14.46
CA SER A 363 -8.44 -7.19 -13.31
C SER A 363 -9.12 -6.83 -11.99
N PHE A 364 -9.91 -5.77 -11.95
CA PHE A 364 -10.63 -5.35 -10.73
C PHE A 364 -11.68 -6.38 -10.29
N LEU A 365 -12.17 -7.21 -11.21
CA LEU A 365 -13.10 -8.28 -10.88
C LEU A 365 -12.50 -9.32 -9.94
N VAL A 366 -11.20 -9.49 -10.02
CA VAL A 366 -10.48 -10.62 -9.40
C VAL A 366 -9.51 -10.17 -8.29
N CYS A 367 -8.82 -9.04 -8.49
CA CYS A 367 -7.73 -8.60 -7.62
C CYS A 367 -8.16 -8.42 -6.15
N GLY A 368 -9.39 -7.95 -5.91
CA GLY A 368 -9.92 -7.75 -4.56
C GLY A 368 -9.94 -9.06 -3.74
N PHE A 369 -10.22 -10.19 -4.36
CA PHE A 369 -10.23 -11.49 -3.68
C PHE A 369 -8.84 -11.94 -3.27
N ASN A 370 -7.83 -11.68 -4.11
CA ASN A 370 -6.44 -12.02 -3.80
C ASN A 370 -5.87 -11.10 -2.70
N ILE A 371 -6.15 -9.78 -2.77
CA ILE A 371 -5.74 -8.82 -1.75
C ILE A 371 -6.37 -9.19 -0.40
N PHE A 372 -7.67 -9.41 -0.38
CA PHE A 372 -8.39 -9.85 0.82
C PHE A 372 -7.90 -11.20 1.32
N GLY A 373 -7.66 -12.17 0.43
CA GLY A 373 -7.15 -13.50 0.77
C GLY A 373 -5.79 -13.42 1.47
N SER A 374 -4.86 -12.65 0.91
CA SER A 374 -3.57 -12.38 1.54
C SER A 374 -3.73 -11.76 2.94
N ALA A 375 -4.56 -10.71 3.07
CA ALA A 375 -4.83 -10.03 4.31
C ALA A 375 -5.51 -10.95 5.36
N PHE A 376 -6.44 -11.80 4.94
CA PHE A 376 -7.10 -12.77 5.80
C PHE A 376 -6.11 -13.79 6.37
N PHE A 377 -5.21 -14.34 5.55
CA PHE A 377 -4.16 -15.23 6.03
C PHE A 377 -3.13 -14.50 6.91
N THR A 378 -2.84 -13.23 6.66
CA THR A 378 -2.05 -12.39 7.56
C THR A 378 -2.75 -12.28 8.92
N GLY A 379 -4.05 -12.00 8.95
CA GLY A 379 -4.87 -11.99 10.16
C GLY A 379 -4.83 -13.30 10.92
N LEU A 380 -4.89 -14.44 10.22
CA LEU A 380 -4.71 -15.78 10.82
C LEU A 380 -3.27 -16.07 11.28
N ASN A 381 -2.35 -15.12 11.14
CA ASN A 381 -0.92 -15.29 11.41
C ASN A 381 -0.26 -16.43 10.59
N ASN A 382 -0.73 -16.61 9.35
CA ASN A 382 -0.16 -17.51 8.37
C ASN A 382 0.58 -16.73 7.27
N GLY A 383 1.78 -16.25 7.61
CA GLY A 383 2.62 -15.47 6.71
C GLY A 383 3.01 -16.22 5.43
N THR A 384 3.14 -17.56 5.47
CA THR A 384 3.46 -18.35 4.25
C THR A 384 2.36 -18.25 3.20
N ALA A 385 1.10 -18.46 3.60
CA ALA A 385 -0.01 -18.41 2.65
C ALA A 385 -0.18 -16.98 2.11
N SER A 386 -0.08 -15.96 2.98
CA SER A 386 -0.16 -14.56 2.59
C SER A 386 0.98 -14.17 1.63
N ALA A 387 2.23 -14.51 1.97
CA ALA A 387 3.39 -14.23 1.11
C ALA A 387 3.33 -14.97 -0.23
N LEU A 388 2.85 -16.22 -0.25
CA LEU A 388 2.71 -16.99 -1.48
C LEU A 388 1.70 -16.33 -2.43
N ILE A 389 0.54 -15.92 -1.93
CA ILE A 389 -0.47 -15.20 -2.73
C ILE A 389 0.14 -13.91 -3.31
N SER A 390 0.79 -13.10 -2.47
CA SER A 390 1.39 -11.85 -2.90
C SER A 390 2.51 -12.06 -3.90
N PHE A 391 3.42 -13.01 -3.67
CA PHE A 391 4.55 -13.30 -4.55
C PHE A 391 4.11 -13.79 -5.93
N LEU A 392 3.16 -14.71 -5.98
CA LEU A 392 2.61 -15.20 -7.24
C LEU A 392 1.90 -14.09 -8.01
N ARG A 393 1.06 -13.31 -7.33
CA ARG A 393 0.24 -12.26 -7.91
C ARG A 393 1.08 -11.13 -8.49
N THR A 394 2.03 -10.61 -7.70
CA THR A 394 2.72 -9.35 -8.02
C THR A 394 4.06 -9.55 -8.71
N LEU A 395 4.63 -10.76 -8.66
CA LEU A 395 5.94 -11.00 -9.26
C LEU A 395 5.88 -12.16 -10.28
N VAL A 396 5.74 -13.41 -9.84
CA VAL A 396 6.00 -14.57 -10.69
C VAL A 396 5.05 -14.61 -11.89
N ILE A 397 3.75 -14.63 -11.64
CA ILE A 397 2.76 -14.79 -12.72
C ILE A 397 2.65 -13.49 -13.52
N GLN A 398 2.74 -12.34 -12.87
CA GLN A 398 2.65 -11.05 -13.54
C GLN A 398 3.84 -10.79 -14.45
N VAL A 399 5.07 -11.07 -14.02
CA VAL A 399 6.27 -10.98 -14.88
C VAL A 399 6.15 -11.93 -16.07
N ALA A 400 5.77 -13.19 -15.82
CA ALA A 400 5.56 -14.16 -16.90
C ALA A 400 4.50 -13.68 -17.90
N ALA A 401 3.36 -13.18 -17.42
CA ALA A 401 2.28 -12.68 -18.26
C ALA A 401 2.70 -11.46 -19.10
N VAL A 402 3.40 -10.49 -18.51
CA VAL A 402 3.89 -9.28 -19.22
C VAL A 402 4.93 -9.64 -20.29
N LEU A 403 5.71 -10.69 -20.11
CA LEU A 403 6.72 -11.12 -21.09
C LEU A 403 6.15 -12.03 -22.20
N LEU A 404 5.14 -12.84 -21.88
CA LEU A 404 4.63 -13.87 -22.81
C LEU A 404 3.39 -13.41 -23.60
N LEU A 405 2.41 -12.77 -22.94
CA LEU A 405 1.15 -12.38 -23.60
C LEU A 405 1.33 -11.38 -24.76
N PRO A 406 2.23 -10.42 -24.69
CA PRO A 406 2.45 -9.50 -25.82
C PRO A 406 2.93 -10.19 -27.10
N LYS A 407 3.63 -11.32 -26.96
CA LYS A 407 4.07 -12.11 -28.13
C LYS A 407 2.91 -12.76 -28.88
N LEU A 408 1.79 -13.02 -28.19
CA LEU A 408 0.60 -13.66 -28.74
C LEU A 408 -0.48 -12.65 -29.14
N LEU A 409 -0.67 -11.59 -28.37
CA LEU A 409 -1.80 -10.65 -28.46
C LEU A 409 -1.37 -9.20 -28.72
N GLY A 410 -0.07 -8.94 -28.96
CA GLY A 410 0.46 -7.60 -29.13
C GLY A 410 0.20 -6.72 -27.89
N ILE A 411 -0.14 -5.46 -28.09
CA ILE A 411 -0.37 -4.50 -27.00
C ILE A 411 -1.52 -4.92 -26.06
N ASN A 412 -2.55 -5.59 -26.60
CA ASN A 412 -3.66 -6.08 -25.77
C ASN A 412 -3.20 -7.15 -24.77
N GLY A 413 -2.14 -7.90 -25.10
CA GLY A 413 -1.52 -8.84 -24.18
C GLY A 413 -0.90 -8.16 -22.97
N ILE A 414 -0.36 -6.93 -23.12
CA ILE A 414 0.16 -6.15 -21.98
C ILE A 414 -0.98 -5.72 -21.07
N TRP A 415 -2.07 -5.19 -21.64
CA TRP A 415 -3.24 -4.77 -20.85
C TRP A 415 -3.92 -5.93 -20.12
N LEU A 416 -3.91 -7.12 -20.73
CA LEU A 416 -4.51 -8.34 -20.17
C LEU A 416 -3.59 -9.03 -19.13
N ALA A 417 -2.30 -8.73 -19.11
CA ALA A 417 -1.32 -9.43 -18.29
C ALA A 417 -1.67 -9.44 -16.81
N ILE A 418 -2.11 -8.31 -16.25
CA ILE A 418 -2.53 -8.24 -14.84
C ILE A 418 -3.78 -9.08 -14.58
N THR A 419 -4.75 -9.07 -15.50
CA THR A 419 -5.97 -9.87 -15.36
C THR A 419 -5.68 -11.35 -15.32
N VAL A 420 -4.78 -11.83 -16.19
CA VAL A 420 -4.34 -13.23 -16.20
C VAL A 420 -3.58 -13.57 -14.93
N ALA A 421 -2.68 -12.69 -14.46
CA ALA A 421 -1.95 -12.89 -13.22
C ALA A 421 -2.88 -13.00 -12.01
N GLU A 422 -3.86 -12.11 -11.91
CA GLU A 422 -4.85 -12.14 -10.82
C GLU A 422 -5.76 -13.36 -10.90
N ALA A 423 -6.21 -13.76 -12.10
CA ALA A 423 -7.07 -14.93 -12.28
C ALA A 423 -6.36 -16.24 -11.92
N LEU A 424 -5.12 -16.41 -12.34
CA LEU A 424 -4.33 -17.61 -11.98
C LEU A 424 -4.01 -17.62 -10.48
N THR A 425 -3.71 -16.48 -9.89
CA THR A 425 -3.49 -16.37 -8.44
C THR A 425 -4.78 -16.66 -7.66
N LEU A 426 -5.97 -16.28 -8.18
CA LEU A 426 -7.23 -16.59 -7.53
C LEU A 426 -7.44 -18.10 -7.35
N ILE A 427 -7.01 -18.92 -8.31
CA ILE A 427 -7.05 -20.38 -8.19
C ILE A 427 -6.22 -20.83 -6.98
N VAL A 428 -5.01 -20.28 -6.82
CA VAL A 428 -4.15 -20.58 -5.69
C VAL A 428 -4.75 -20.10 -4.39
N THR A 429 -5.29 -18.88 -4.37
CA THR A 429 -5.98 -18.30 -3.20
C THR A 429 -7.15 -19.19 -2.77
N ALA A 430 -7.99 -19.61 -3.70
CA ALA A 430 -9.11 -20.52 -3.42
C ALA A 430 -8.62 -21.89 -2.90
N ALA A 431 -7.57 -22.44 -3.49
CA ALA A 431 -6.97 -23.69 -3.02
C ALA A 431 -6.44 -23.56 -1.58
N LEU A 432 -5.80 -22.45 -1.24
CA LEU A 432 -5.33 -22.18 0.12
C LEU A 432 -6.49 -22.04 1.11
N PHE A 433 -7.59 -21.38 0.73
CA PHE A 433 -8.80 -21.35 1.55
C PHE A 433 -9.37 -22.75 1.76
N LEU A 434 -9.45 -23.58 0.72
CA LEU A 434 -9.93 -24.95 0.83
C LEU A 434 -8.99 -25.84 1.68
N ALA A 435 -7.69 -25.68 1.56
CA ALA A 435 -6.73 -26.42 2.37
C ALA A 435 -6.70 -25.97 3.84
N GLY A 436 -6.88 -24.67 4.08
CA GLY A 436 -6.82 -24.07 5.41
C GLY A 436 -8.09 -24.28 6.27
N HIS A 437 -9.24 -24.63 5.67
CA HIS A 437 -10.52 -24.67 6.38
C HIS A 437 -10.52 -25.59 7.60
N ARG A 438 -9.91 -26.77 7.47
CA ARG A 438 -9.79 -27.75 8.56
C ARG A 438 -8.91 -27.29 9.71
N LYS A 439 -7.88 -26.50 9.40
CA LYS A 439 -6.91 -26.00 10.38
C LYS A 439 -7.45 -24.81 11.18
N TYR A 440 -8.17 -23.92 10.52
CA TYR A 440 -8.59 -22.64 11.09
C TYR A 440 -10.08 -22.57 11.41
N HIS A 441 -10.87 -23.57 10.99
CA HIS A 441 -12.30 -23.71 11.29
C HIS A 441 -13.17 -22.50 10.91
N TYR A 442 -12.88 -21.87 9.76
CA TYR A 442 -13.63 -20.71 9.26
C TYR A 442 -14.66 -21.04 8.15
N VAL A 443 -14.91 -22.33 7.88
CA VAL A 443 -15.93 -22.81 6.94
C VAL A 443 -16.91 -23.73 7.64
#